data_078ec6988785419193d4beec95bac533
#
_entry.id   078ec6988785419193d4beec95bac533
#
_cell.length_a   1.000
_cell.length_b   1.000
_cell.length_c   1.000
_cell.angle_alpha   90.00
_cell.angle_beta   90.00
_cell.angle_gamma   90.00
#
_symmetry.space_group_name_H-M   'P 1'
#
loop_
_entity.id
_entity.type
_entity.pdbx_description
1 polymer ?
#
loop_
_entity_poly.entity_id
_entity_poly.type
_entity_poly.pdbx_seq_one_letter_code
_entity_poly.pdbx_strand_id
1 'polypeptide(L)'
;MILYYSIIVLLIKLSILPLFKNQHWVFRLGDFLKVHLMYLAIILIGFGIINYEKVPVTILLLLFIFFIFHAKTILRYTTLNKLPVKNKSEDSSSNITILSANIYQYNKDFQKFQNLIYKNNPDIFITLESNSDWEISNRVLENNYPFTHKVTLENTYGMHFYSKFALRDIKEHYFVADDIPSLEVHFHLKEGYHFVVFVVHPPPPSPTEEVNSKERDGELLSVAKRLNEINKPTIVIGDLNNVGWA
;
A
#
# COMPACT_ATOMS: atom_id res chain seq x y z
N MET A 1 -33.84 16.26 -11.98
CA MET A 1 -33.62 14.95 -12.64
C MET A 1 -32.37 14.94 -13.52
N ILE A 2 -32.08 15.97 -14.32
CA ILE A 2 -30.87 15.99 -15.18
C ILE A 2 -29.60 15.71 -14.35
N LEU A 3 -29.37 16.43 -13.27
CA LEU A 3 -28.21 16.23 -12.38
C LEU A 3 -28.13 14.78 -11.87
N TYR A 4 -29.26 14.18 -11.48
CA TYR A 4 -29.32 12.80 -11.01
C TYR A 4 -28.77 11.82 -12.07
N TYR A 5 -29.28 11.91 -13.30
CA TYR A 5 -28.82 11.03 -14.39
C TYR A 5 -27.37 11.33 -14.78
N SER A 6 -26.90 12.58 -14.73
CA SER A 6 -25.52 12.93 -14.99
C SER A 6 -24.56 12.29 -13.97
N ILE A 7 -24.95 12.26 -12.68
CA ILE A 7 -24.15 11.61 -11.63
C ILE A 7 -24.13 10.09 -11.84
N ILE A 8 -25.25 9.47 -12.25
CA ILE A 8 -25.29 8.04 -12.59
C ILE A 8 -24.33 7.72 -13.74
N VAL A 9 -24.33 8.52 -14.81
CA VAL A 9 -23.40 8.33 -15.94
C VAL A 9 -21.96 8.45 -15.49
N LEU A 10 -21.64 9.41 -14.61
CA LEU A 10 -20.30 9.58 -14.05
C LEU A 10 -19.90 8.36 -13.20
N LEU A 11 -20.80 7.87 -12.32
CA LEU A 11 -20.57 6.67 -11.51
C LEU A 11 -20.25 5.47 -12.41
N ILE A 12 -21.04 5.24 -13.45
CA ILE A 12 -20.83 4.14 -14.40
C ILE A 12 -19.47 4.27 -15.09
N LYS A 13 -19.14 5.46 -15.63
CA LYS A 13 -17.86 5.70 -16.29
C LYS A 13 -16.69 5.40 -15.35
N LEU A 14 -16.68 5.95 -14.15
CA LEU A 14 -15.61 5.73 -13.17
C LEU A 14 -15.52 4.26 -12.73
N SER A 15 -16.66 3.54 -12.63
CA SER A 15 -16.67 2.12 -12.26
C SER A 15 -16.10 1.21 -13.35
N ILE A 16 -16.24 1.60 -14.62
CA ILE A 16 -15.81 0.79 -15.78
C ILE A 16 -14.35 1.11 -16.17
N LEU A 17 -13.85 2.33 -15.90
CA LEU A 17 -12.49 2.74 -16.27
C LEU A 17 -11.41 1.70 -15.91
N PRO A 18 -11.36 1.12 -14.69
CA PRO A 18 -10.33 0.15 -14.32
C PRO A 18 -10.37 -1.17 -15.07
N LEU A 19 -11.49 -1.47 -15.76
CA LEU A 19 -11.65 -2.69 -16.55
C LEU A 19 -10.87 -2.62 -17.89
N PHE A 20 -10.52 -1.42 -18.34
CA PHE A 20 -9.69 -1.25 -19.51
C PHE A 20 -8.22 -1.55 -19.17
N LYS A 21 -7.56 -2.35 -20.00
CA LYS A 21 -6.14 -2.68 -19.87
C LYS A 21 -5.25 -1.51 -20.33
N ASN A 22 -5.53 -0.31 -19.85
CA ASN A 22 -4.73 0.88 -20.14
C ASN A 22 -4.01 1.31 -18.86
N GLN A 23 -2.72 1.58 -18.98
CA GLN A 23 -1.86 1.92 -17.83
C GLN A 23 -1.89 3.39 -17.45
N HIS A 24 -2.52 4.26 -18.25
CA HIS A 24 -2.64 5.68 -17.94
C HIS A 24 -3.42 5.88 -16.61
N TRP A 25 -2.95 6.78 -15.74
CA TRP A 25 -3.48 7.00 -14.39
C TRP A 25 -5.00 7.24 -14.34
N VAL A 26 -5.59 7.90 -15.34
CA VAL A 26 -7.03 8.14 -15.44
C VAL A 26 -7.83 6.84 -15.35
N PHE A 27 -7.35 5.76 -15.97
CA PHE A 27 -8.03 4.47 -15.94
C PHE A 27 -7.97 3.80 -14.56
N ARG A 28 -7.06 4.23 -13.69
CA ARG A 28 -6.93 3.73 -12.33
C ARG A 28 -7.77 4.51 -11.30
N LEU A 29 -8.30 5.68 -11.68
CA LEU A 29 -9.13 6.51 -10.78
C LEU A 29 -10.30 5.72 -10.16
N GLY A 30 -10.96 4.87 -10.92
CA GLY A 30 -12.08 4.08 -10.42
C GLY A 30 -11.70 3.10 -9.32
N ASP A 31 -10.45 2.60 -9.30
CA ASP A 31 -9.96 1.74 -8.23
C ASP A 31 -9.81 2.54 -6.92
N PHE A 32 -9.18 3.71 -6.97
CA PHE A 32 -9.03 4.57 -5.80
C PHE A 32 -10.39 5.05 -5.24
N LEU A 33 -11.37 5.29 -6.10
CA LEU A 33 -12.68 5.80 -5.72
C LEU A 33 -13.69 4.70 -5.36
N LYS A 34 -13.34 3.43 -5.44
CA LYS A 34 -14.28 2.28 -5.34
C LYS A 34 -15.20 2.32 -4.11
N VAL A 35 -14.67 2.69 -2.94
CA VAL A 35 -15.47 2.85 -1.71
C VAL A 35 -16.45 4.01 -1.84
N HIS A 36 -16.01 5.14 -2.38
CA HIS A 36 -16.86 6.31 -2.59
C HIS A 36 -17.95 6.04 -3.61
N LEU A 37 -17.64 5.33 -4.70
CA LEU A 37 -18.62 4.91 -5.72
C LEU A 37 -19.66 3.95 -5.13
N MET A 38 -19.27 3.06 -4.22
CA MET A 38 -20.20 2.19 -3.51
C MET A 38 -21.22 2.99 -2.67
N TYR A 39 -20.74 3.96 -1.87
CA TYR A 39 -21.65 4.81 -1.09
C TYR A 39 -22.51 5.72 -1.97
N LEU A 40 -21.93 6.24 -3.06
CA LEU A 40 -22.69 7.05 -4.02
C LEU A 40 -23.82 6.25 -4.65
N ALA A 41 -23.60 4.97 -4.98
CA ALA A 41 -24.65 4.11 -5.50
C ALA A 41 -25.81 3.94 -4.48
N ILE A 42 -25.50 3.76 -3.19
CA ILE A 42 -26.53 3.69 -2.12
C ILE A 42 -27.35 4.99 -2.07
N ILE A 43 -26.69 6.14 -2.08
CA ILE A 43 -27.37 7.45 -2.04
C ILE A 43 -28.29 7.61 -3.25
N LEU A 44 -27.80 7.27 -4.45
CA LEU A 44 -28.59 7.36 -5.69
C LEU A 44 -29.79 6.40 -5.69
N ILE A 45 -29.63 5.20 -5.14
CA ILE A 45 -30.75 4.24 -4.97
C ILE A 45 -31.78 4.83 -4.02
N GLY A 46 -31.37 5.36 -2.86
CA GLY A 46 -32.28 5.98 -1.89
C GLY A 46 -33.06 7.14 -2.50
N PHE A 47 -32.37 8.05 -3.21
CA PHE A 47 -33.01 9.14 -3.93
C PHE A 47 -34.01 8.65 -4.98
N GLY A 48 -33.64 7.61 -5.74
CA GLY A 48 -34.51 7.03 -6.76
C GLY A 48 -35.75 6.36 -6.19
N ILE A 49 -35.65 5.70 -5.02
CA ILE A 49 -36.80 5.12 -4.31
C ILE A 49 -37.77 6.22 -3.85
N ILE A 50 -37.24 7.33 -3.28
CA ILE A 50 -38.09 8.45 -2.86
C ILE A 50 -38.79 9.09 -4.07
N ASN A 51 -38.18 9.08 -5.24
CA ASN A 51 -38.70 9.68 -6.47
C ASN A 51 -39.17 8.60 -7.49
N TYR A 52 -39.73 7.49 -7.00
CA TYR A 52 -40.05 6.31 -7.82
C TYR A 52 -40.95 6.60 -9.02
N GLU A 53 -41.79 7.62 -8.97
CA GLU A 53 -42.65 8.05 -10.11
C GLU A 53 -41.83 8.62 -11.28
N LYS A 54 -40.60 9.14 -11.00
CA LYS A 54 -39.76 9.82 -11.99
C LYS A 54 -38.52 8.99 -12.35
N VAL A 55 -38.22 7.95 -11.58
CA VAL A 55 -37.05 7.10 -11.76
C VAL A 55 -37.48 5.68 -12.11
N PRO A 56 -37.22 5.21 -13.34
CA PRO A 56 -37.55 3.85 -13.76
C PRO A 56 -36.88 2.81 -12.86
N VAL A 57 -37.58 1.72 -12.58
CA VAL A 57 -37.03 0.61 -11.78
C VAL A 57 -35.79 -0.01 -12.37
N THR A 58 -35.64 0.05 -13.69
CA THR A 58 -34.45 -0.41 -14.41
C THR A 58 -33.19 0.34 -14.02
N ILE A 59 -33.29 1.64 -13.70
CA ILE A 59 -32.18 2.45 -13.19
C ILE A 59 -31.80 2.03 -11.77
N LEU A 60 -32.79 1.73 -10.92
CA LEU A 60 -32.51 1.23 -9.56
C LEU A 60 -31.81 -0.14 -9.60
N LEU A 61 -32.25 -1.03 -10.48
CA LEU A 61 -31.59 -2.32 -10.68
C LEU A 61 -30.15 -2.16 -11.19
N LEU A 62 -29.91 -1.24 -12.13
CA LEU A 62 -28.58 -0.95 -12.62
C LEU A 62 -27.67 -0.44 -11.50
N LEU A 63 -28.12 0.53 -10.71
CA LEU A 63 -27.39 1.05 -9.56
C LEU A 63 -27.11 -0.05 -8.52
N PHE A 64 -28.06 -0.94 -8.29
CA PHE A 64 -27.89 -2.08 -7.38
C PHE A 64 -26.81 -3.06 -7.90
N ILE A 65 -26.72 -3.30 -9.20
CA ILE A 65 -25.66 -4.11 -9.80
C ILE A 65 -24.28 -3.46 -9.55
N PHE A 66 -24.16 -2.14 -9.76
CA PHE A 66 -22.90 -1.43 -9.47
C PHE A 66 -22.57 -1.44 -7.98
N PHE A 67 -23.57 -1.28 -7.11
CA PHE A 67 -23.36 -1.43 -5.68
C PHE A 67 -22.78 -2.80 -5.33
N ILE A 68 -23.37 -3.89 -5.81
CA ILE A 68 -22.88 -5.26 -5.57
C ILE A 68 -21.47 -5.46 -6.14
N PHE A 69 -21.20 -4.92 -7.33
CA PHE A 69 -19.88 -4.98 -7.96
C PHE A 69 -18.79 -4.38 -7.04
N HIS A 70 -19.02 -3.19 -6.50
CA HIS A 70 -18.08 -2.56 -5.58
C HIS A 70 -18.05 -3.24 -4.20
N ALA A 71 -19.22 -3.56 -3.64
CA ALA A 71 -19.34 -4.20 -2.33
C ALA A 71 -18.60 -5.54 -2.28
N LYS A 72 -18.75 -6.38 -3.31
CA LYS A 72 -18.05 -7.69 -3.40
C LYS A 72 -16.54 -7.54 -3.29
N THR A 73 -15.97 -6.48 -3.87
CA THR A 73 -14.53 -6.22 -3.81
C THR A 73 -14.14 -5.71 -2.43
N ILE A 74 -14.86 -4.71 -1.90
CA ILE A 74 -14.52 -4.05 -0.62
C ILE A 74 -14.73 -4.99 0.57
N LEU A 75 -15.80 -5.80 0.58
CA LEU A 75 -16.10 -6.72 1.68
C LEU A 75 -14.96 -7.69 1.99
N ARG A 76 -14.13 -8.03 1.00
CA ARG A 76 -12.93 -8.88 1.21
C ARG A 76 -11.92 -8.27 2.19
N TYR A 77 -11.91 -6.94 2.32
CA TYR A 77 -10.97 -6.17 3.16
C TYR A 77 -11.62 -5.65 4.45
N THR A 78 -12.78 -6.16 4.79
CA THR A 78 -13.49 -5.82 6.04
C THR A 78 -13.42 -6.97 7.03
N THR A 79 -13.74 -6.70 8.29
CA THR A 79 -13.85 -7.69 9.36
C THR A 79 -14.93 -8.76 9.13
N LEU A 80 -15.82 -8.54 8.14
CA LEU A 80 -16.86 -9.51 7.75
C LEU A 80 -16.27 -10.68 6.96
N ASN A 81 -15.10 -10.54 6.41
CA ASN A 81 -14.38 -11.60 5.70
C ASN A 81 -13.29 -12.19 6.60
N LYS A 82 -13.11 -13.52 6.53
CA LYS A 82 -12.01 -14.17 7.21
C LYS A 82 -10.70 -13.78 6.54
N LEU A 83 -9.78 -13.19 7.29
CA LEU A 83 -8.44 -12.91 6.79
C LEU A 83 -7.76 -14.23 6.42
N PRO A 84 -7.07 -14.29 5.26
CA PRO A 84 -6.29 -15.47 4.88
C PRO A 84 -5.09 -15.72 5.80
N VAL A 85 -4.67 -14.70 6.55
CA VAL A 85 -3.56 -14.78 7.51
C VAL A 85 -4.11 -15.22 8.86
N LYS A 86 -3.52 -16.26 9.44
CA LYS A 86 -3.85 -16.71 10.79
C LYS A 86 -3.51 -15.62 11.79
N ASN A 87 -4.40 -15.37 12.74
CA ASN A 87 -4.08 -14.53 13.88
C ASN A 87 -2.86 -15.10 14.62
N LYS A 88 -2.11 -14.20 15.28
CA LYS A 88 -1.02 -14.57 16.18
C LYS A 88 -1.45 -15.71 17.09
N SER A 89 -0.64 -16.79 17.18
CA SER A 89 -0.85 -17.81 18.20
C SER A 89 -0.48 -17.22 19.54
N GLU A 90 -1.33 -17.40 20.55
CA GLU A 90 -1.07 -16.91 21.91
C GLU A 90 0.15 -17.57 22.56
N ASP A 91 0.51 -18.77 22.10
CA ASP A 91 1.62 -19.58 22.64
C ASP A 91 3.00 -19.30 22.02
N SER A 92 3.14 -18.38 21.06
CA SER A 92 4.44 -18.10 20.46
C SER A 92 5.27 -17.18 21.34
N SER A 93 6.27 -17.72 22.02
CA SER A 93 7.28 -16.98 22.79
C SER A 93 8.19 -16.09 21.90
N SER A 94 8.08 -16.19 20.59
CA SER A 94 8.92 -15.52 19.60
C SER A 94 8.08 -14.75 18.57
N ASN A 95 7.74 -13.51 18.91
CA ASN A 95 7.09 -12.62 17.96
C ASN A 95 8.08 -11.56 17.49
N ILE A 96 8.02 -11.20 16.21
CA ILE A 96 8.77 -10.08 15.63
C ILE A 96 7.78 -8.98 15.28
N THR A 97 8.03 -7.80 15.80
CA THR A 97 7.25 -6.60 15.50
C THR A 97 7.96 -5.78 14.44
N ILE A 98 7.30 -5.56 13.30
CA ILE A 98 7.83 -4.74 12.21
C ILE A 98 6.92 -3.52 12.04
N LEU A 99 7.52 -2.33 11.96
CA LEU A 99 6.85 -1.08 11.68
C LEU A 99 7.35 -0.51 10.36
N SER A 100 6.45 -0.19 9.44
CA SER A 100 6.77 0.56 8.21
C SER A 100 6.03 1.88 8.21
N ALA A 101 6.71 2.94 7.83
CA ALA A 101 6.13 4.28 7.74
C ALA A 101 6.66 5.02 6.51
N ASN A 102 5.76 5.49 5.66
CA ASN A 102 6.05 6.61 4.77
C ASN A 102 6.03 7.88 5.62
N ILE A 103 7.18 8.52 5.76
CA ILE A 103 7.40 9.65 6.66
C ILE A 103 7.17 10.99 5.98
N TYR A 104 6.96 10.99 4.68
CA TYR A 104 6.89 12.17 3.82
C TYR A 104 8.17 13.02 3.91
N GLN A 105 8.99 12.99 2.88
CA GLN A 105 10.33 13.60 2.83
C GLN A 105 10.40 15.04 3.35
N TYR A 106 9.36 15.84 3.07
CA TYR A 106 9.29 17.25 3.47
C TYR A 106 8.73 17.49 4.88
N ASN A 107 8.28 16.45 5.57
CA ASN A 107 7.87 16.53 6.97
C ASN A 107 9.10 16.74 7.86
N LYS A 108 9.02 17.69 8.79
CA LYS A 108 10.09 18.03 9.74
C LYS A 108 9.78 17.67 11.18
N ASP A 109 8.68 16.97 11.43
CA ASP A 109 8.28 16.55 12.79
C ASP A 109 9.01 15.25 13.20
N PHE A 110 10.33 15.31 13.21
CA PHE A 110 11.22 14.19 13.53
C PHE A 110 10.93 13.61 14.92
N GLN A 111 10.71 14.49 15.91
CA GLN A 111 10.47 14.07 17.29
C GLN A 111 9.18 13.24 17.43
N LYS A 112 8.15 13.58 16.69
CA LYS A 112 6.90 12.81 16.71
C LYS A 112 7.10 11.39 16.21
N PHE A 113 7.90 11.22 15.15
CA PHE A 113 8.26 9.91 14.64
C PHE A 113 9.13 9.12 15.62
N GLN A 114 10.17 9.75 16.21
CA GLN A 114 11.02 9.13 17.21
C GLN A 114 10.21 8.67 18.43
N ASN A 115 9.28 9.51 18.90
CA ASN A 115 8.37 9.15 20.00
C ASN A 115 7.47 7.96 19.63
N LEU A 116 7.04 7.85 18.37
CA LEU A 116 6.28 6.70 17.89
C LEU A 116 7.12 5.42 17.96
N ILE A 117 8.39 5.48 17.55
CA ILE A 117 9.31 4.33 17.63
C ILE A 117 9.57 3.93 19.09
N TYR A 118 9.86 4.89 19.99
CA TYR A 118 10.05 4.59 21.41
C TYR A 118 8.81 4.00 22.07
N LYS A 119 7.63 4.51 21.75
CA LYS A 119 6.36 4.03 22.29
C LYS A 119 6.05 2.59 21.86
N ASN A 120 6.26 2.25 20.61
CA ASN A 120 5.91 0.94 20.05
C ASN A 120 7.06 -0.06 20.16
N ASN A 121 8.30 0.42 20.30
CA ASN A 121 9.52 -0.36 20.45
C ASN A 121 9.62 -1.56 19.50
N PRO A 122 9.40 -1.38 18.17
CA PRO A 122 9.42 -2.47 17.22
C PRO A 122 10.79 -3.17 17.18
N ASP A 123 10.86 -4.38 16.68
CA ASP A 123 12.13 -5.09 16.50
C ASP A 123 12.84 -4.65 15.23
N ILE A 124 12.04 -4.29 14.21
CA ILE A 124 12.48 -3.76 12.93
C ILE A 124 11.59 -2.58 12.58
N PHE A 125 12.18 -1.50 12.10
CA PHE A 125 11.38 -0.46 11.46
C PHE A 125 12.00 0.03 10.16
N ILE A 126 11.13 0.46 9.25
CA ILE A 126 11.49 0.96 7.93
C ILE A 126 10.85 2.33 7.74
N THR A 127 11.62 3.25 7.20
CA THR A 127 11.10 4.55 6.76
C THR A 127 11.24 4.67 5.25
N LEU A 128 10.18 5.15 4.62
CA LEU A 128 10.13 5.46 3.19
C LEU A 128 10.06 6.97 3.01
N GLU A 129 10.50 7.47 1.87
CA GLU A 129 10.72 8.88 1.58
C GLU A 129 11.78 9.52 2.51
N SER A 130 12.86 8.78 2.76
CA SER A 130 13.90 9.15 3.71
C SER A 130 15.06 9.85 3.03
N ASN A 131 15.22 11.14 3.31
CA ASN A 131 16.32 11.95 2.83
C ASN A 131 17.41 12.16 3.90
N SER A 132 18.41 12.99 3.60
CA SER A 132 19.52 13.31 4.49
C SER A 132 19.11 13.94 5.83
N ASP A 133 18.08 14.78 5.86
CA ASP A 133 17.56 15.35 7.11
C ASP A 133 17.00 14.26 8.03
N TRP A 134 16.24 13.31 7.47
CA TRP A 134 15.70 12.17 8.19
C TRP A 134 16.81 11.21 8.66
N GLU A 135 17.84 11.00 7.85
CA GLU A 135 18.99 10.21 8.25
C GLU A 135 19.69 10.82 9.47
N ILE A 136 20.00 12.12 9.41
CA ILE A 136 20.67 12.83 10.52
C ILE A 136 19.81 12.80 11.78
N SER A 137 18.53 13.11 11.65
CA SER A 137 17.62 13.18 12.79
C SER A 137 17.42 11.82 13.48
N ASN A 138 17.38 10.74 12.73
CA ASN A 138 17.15 9.41 13.25
C ASN A 138 18.40 8.70 13.78
N ARG A 139 19.60 9.32 13.73
CA ARG A 139 20.83 8.75 14.33
C ARG A 139 20.68 8.39 15.80
N VAL A 140 19.87 9.13 16.54
CA VAL A 140 19.59 8.87 17.95
C VAL A 140 18.95 7.48 18.18
N LEU A 141 18.22 6.96 17.20
CA LEU A 141 17.56 5.65 17.26
C LEU A 141 18.57 4.50 17.06
N GLU A 142 19.74 4.75 16.46
CA GLU A 142 20.74 3.72 16.18
C GLU A 142 21.34 3.10 17.45
N ASN A 143 21.28 3.80 18.58
CA ASN A 143 21.65 3.22 19.88
C ASN A 143 20.81 1.99 20.25
N ASN A 144 19.52 1.97 19.84
CA ASN A 144 18.58 0.88 20.10
C ASN A 144 18.44 -0.05 18.87
N TYR A 145 18.82 0.43 17.69
CA TYR A 145 18.75 -0.28 16.42
C TYR A 145 20.09 -0.26 15.72
N PRO A 146 21.08 -1.03 16.23
CA PRO A 146 22.47 -0.92 15.78
C PRO A 146 22.72 -1.46 14.36
N PHE A 147 21.77 -2.23 13.81
CA PHE A 147 21.90 -2.80 12.49
C PHE A 147 21.04 -1.99 11.51
N THR A 148 21.68 -1.20 10.68
CA THR A 148 21.00 -0.30 9.75
C THR A 148 21.45 -0.52 8.31
N HIS A 149 20.56 -0.24 7.38
CA HIS A 149 20.88 -0.06 5.97
C HIS A 149 20.09 1.12 5.42
N LYS A 150 20.76 2.02 4.72
CA LYS A 150 20.17 3.29 4.33
C LYS A 150 20.46 3.58 2.87
N VAL A 151 19.42 3.76 2.10
CA VAL A 151 19.46 4.33 0.76
C VAL A 151 18.87 5.73 0.87
N THR A 152 19.74 6.72 1.11
CA THR A 152 19.34 8.12 1.34
C THR A 152 19.24 8.83 0.01
N LEU A 153 18.02 9.26 -0.37
CA LEU A 153 17.76 9.94 -1.64
C LEU A 153 16.92 11.21 -1.40
N GLU A 154 17.10 12.21 -2.27
CA GLU A 154 16.36 13.48 -2.20
C GLU A 154 15.16 13.52 -3.16
N ASN A 155 14.79 12.38 -3.75
CA ASN A 155 13.78 12.24 -4.80
C ASN A 155 12.48 11.55 -4.32
N THR A 156 12.22 11.50 -3.00
CA THR A 156 11.10 10.79 -2.36
C THR A 156 11.17 9.26 -2.36
N TYR A 157 12.19 8.64 -2.97
CA TYR A 157 12.35 7.17 -2.99
C TYR A 157 13.41 6.64 -2.01
N GLY A 158 14.02 7.50 -1.20
CA GLY A 158 14.95 7.06 -0.16
C GLY A 158 14.25 6.16 0.86
N MET A 159 14.96 5.13 1.33
CA MET A 159 14.46 4.22 2.35
C MET A 159 15.55 3.85 3.35
N HIS A 160 15.20 3.89 4.64
CA HIS A 160 16.10 3.50 5.70
C HIS A 160 15.53 2.32 6.46
N PHE A 161 16.37 1.33 6.68
CA PHE A 161 16.07 0.11 7.41
C PHE A 161 16.82 0.10 8.73
N TYR A 162 16.12 -0.21 9.83
CA TYR A 162 16.67 -0.26 11.18
C TYR A 162 16.23 -1.54 11.87
N SER A 163 17.17 -2.22 12.55
CA SER A 163 16.91 -3.50 13.19
C SER A 163 17.66 -3.65 14.52
N LYS A 164 17.03 -4.32 15.48
CA LYS A 164 17.68 -4.84 16.69
C LYS A 164 18.43 -6.14 16.39
N PHE A 165 18.08 -6.84 15.31
CA PHE A 165 18.69 -8.09 14.90
C PHE A 165 19.77 -7.86 13.85
N ALA A 166 20.85 -8.66 13.94
CA ALA A 166 21.91 -8.61 12.94
C ALA A 166 21.38 -8.99 11.54
N LEU A 167 21.75 -8.17 10.57
CA LEU A 167 21.45 -8.38 9.16
C LEU A 167 22.52 -9.35 8.60
N ARG A 168 22.10 -10.40 7.91
CA ARG A 168 23.04 -11.33 7.31
C ARG A 168 23.48 -10.91 5.93
N ASP A 169 22.50 -10.57 5.09
CA ASP A 169 22.70 -10.21 3.69
C ASP A 169 21.65 -9.17 3.32
N ILE A 170 22.06 -8.17 2.57
CA ILE A 170 21.20 -7.10 2.07
C ILE A 170 21.49 -6.94 0.60
N LYS A 171 20.41 -6.89 -0.21
CA LYS A 171 20.50 -6.61 -1.63
C LYS A 171 19.62 -5.42 -1.95
N GLU A 172 20.20 -4.45 -2.62
CA GLU A 172 19.47 -3.38 -3.26
C GLU A 172 19.12 -3.83 -4.68
N HIS A 173 17.86 -3.65 -5.02
CA HIS A 173 17.36 -3.91 -6.36
C HIS A 173 16.83 -2.61 -6.96
N TYR A 174 17.11 -2.42 -8.23
CA TYR A 174 16.65 -1.30 -9.05
C TYR A 174 15.98 -1.88 -10.30
N PHE A 175 14.72 -2.30 -10.14
CA PHE A 175 14.04 -3.12 -11.17
C PHE A 175 13.52 -2.31 -12.34
N VAL A 176 13.16 -1.06 -12.14
CA VAL A 176 12.47 -0.24 -13.15
C VAL A 176 13.18 1.08 -13.45
N ALA A 177 13.89 1.64 -12.48
CA ALA A 177 14.67 2.87 -12.62
C ALA A 177 15.85 2.85 -11.64
N ASP A 178 16.95 3.51 -12.00
CA ASP A 178 18.21 3.47 -11.24
C ASP A 178 18.15 4.26 -9.91
N ASP A 179 17.09 5.01 -9.68
CA ASP A 179 16.86 5.84 -8.50
C ASP A 179 15.63 5.40 -7.68
N ILE A 180 15.05 4.24 -8.00
CA ILE A 180 13.93 3.63 -7.27
C ILE A 180 14.39 2.29 -6.67
N PRO A 181 14.87 2.31 -5.41
CA PRO A 181 15.37 1.11 -4.75
C PRO A 181 14.26 0.22 -4.21
N SER A 182 14.50 -1.08 -4.20
CA SER A 182 13.83 -2.07 -3.35
C SER A 182 14.87 -2.78 -2.51
N LEU A 183 14.59 -3.10 -1.25
CA LEU A 183 15.54 -3.79 -0.36
C LEU A 183 15.11 -5.23 -0.11
N GLU A 184 16.02 -6.17 -0.28
CA GLU A 184 15.89 -7.57 0.12
C GLU A 184 16.81 -7.82 1.30
N VAL A 185 16.25 -7.94 2.51
CA VAL A 185 17.00 -8.07 3.77
C VAL A 185 16.81 -9.45 4.36
N HIS A 186 17.90 -10.20 4.50
CA HIS A 186 17.90 -11.56 5.04
C HIS A 186 18.25 -11.58 6.51
N PHE A 187 17.47 -12.34 7.28
CA PHE A 187 17.70 -12.57 8.70
C PHE A 187 17.99 -14.03 8.99
N HIS A 188 18.96 -14.26 9.87
CA HIS A 188 19.21 -15.53 10.52
C HIS A 188 19.14 -15.31 12.03
N LEU A 189 18.02 -15.66 12.62
CA LEU A 189 17.87 -15.54 14.07
C LEU A 189 18.49 -16.76 14.77
N LYS A 190 18.67 -16.63 16.07
CA LYS A 190 19.01 -17.75 16.94
C LYS A 190 17.96 -18.86 16.74
N GLU A 191 18.32 -20.13 16.94
CA GLU A 191 17.44 -21.29 16.76
C GLU A 191 17.15 -21.68 15.29
N GLY A 192 17.90 -21.14 14.32
CA GLY A 192 17.82 -21.57 12.92
C GLY A 192 16.64 -20.96 12.14
N TYR A 193 15.93 -19.99 12.71
CA TYR A 193 14.88 -19.28 11.97
C TYR A 193 15.47 -18.34 10.93
N HIS A 194 15.05 -18.54 9.68
CA HIS A 194 15.44 -17.70 8.55
C HIS A 194 14.21 -17.06 7.94
N PHE A 195 14.25 -15.75 7.71
CA PHE A 195 13.20 -15.05 6.99
C PHE A 195 13.80 -13.89 6.20
N VAL A 196 13.00 -13.34 5.29
CA VAL A 196 13.37 -12.22 4.45
C VAL A 196 12.35 -11.10 4.65
N VAL A 197 12.82 -9.86 4.75
CA VAL A 197 11.97 -8.66 4.63
C VAL A 197 12.28 -8.01 3.30
N PHE A 198 11.26 -7.88 2.47
CA PHE A 198 11.35 -7.23 1.17
C PHE A 198 10.65 -5.88 1.26
N VAL A 199 11.41 -4.79 1.14
CA VAL A 199 10.88 -3.42 1.23
C VAL A 199 10.71 -2.85 -0.17
N VAL A 200 9.54 -2.29 -0.45
CA VAL A 200 9.19 -1.75 -1.77
C VAL A 200 8.55 -0.37 -1.65
N HIS A 201 8.84 0.48 -2.61
CA HIS A 201 8.20 1.79 -2.76
C HIS A 201 8.12 2.17 -4.25
N PRO A 202 7.28 1.47 -5.05
CA PRO A 202 7.14 1.78 -6.47
C PRO A 202 6.47 3.14 -6.70
N PRO A 203 6.74 3.81 -7.84
CA PRO A 203 6.18 5.12 -8.13
C PRO A 203 4.66 5.07 -8.31
N PRO A 204 3.91 6.07 -7.80
CA PRO A 204 2.47 6.15 -8.01
C PRO A 204 2.12 6.53 -9.44
N PRO A 205 1.10 5.93 -10.06
CA PRO A 205 0.54 6.44 -11.29
C PRO A 205 -0.24 7.72 -11.01
N SER A 206 0.38 8.86 -11.24
CA SER A 206 -0.18 10.18 -10.98
C SER A 206 0.16 11.17 -12.09
N PRO A 207 -0.60 12.26 -12.29
CA PRO A 207 -0.26 13.27 -13.28
C PRO A 207 1.01 14.07 -12.94
N THR A 208 1.49 14.00 -11.71
CA THR A 208 2.63 14.76 -11.19
C THR A 208 3.91 13.96 -11.07
N GLU A 209 3.81 12.63 -11.16
CA GLU A 209 4.95 11.70 -11.12
C GLU A 209 4.95 10.85 -12.39
N GLU A 210 4.35 9.65 -12.34
CA GLU A 210 4.29 8.75 -13.47
C GLU A 210 2.92 8.75 -14.13
N VAL A 211 2.82 9.23 -15.36
CA VAL A 211 1.55 9.33 -16.12
C VAL A 211 0.87 7.97 -16.31
N ASN A 212 1.62 6.89 -16.18
CA ASN A 212 1.10 5.53 -16.33
C ASN A 212 1.57 4.62 -15.18
N SER A 213 0.87 3.50 -14.96
CA SER A 213 1.20 2.52 -13.92
C SER A 213 2.32 1.55 -14.32
N LYS A 214 3.01 1.76 -15.44
CA LYS A 214 3.94 0.80 -16.02
C LYS A 214 5.12 0.49 -15.09
N GLU A 215 5.70 1.52 -14.49
CA GLU A 215 6.83 1.37 -13.59
C GLU A 215 6.41 0.70 -12.29
N ARG A 216 5.32 1.17 -11.66
CA ARG A 216 4.77 0.52 -10.48
C ARG A 216 4.45 -0.95 -10.71
N ASP A 217 3.72 -1.25 -11.79
CA ASP A 217 3.30 -2.62 -12.11
C ASP A 217 4.52 -3.49 -12.48
N GLY A 218 5.54 -2.90 -13.15
CA GLY A 218 6.81 -3.53 -13.49
C GLY A 218 7.64 -3.87 -12.25
N GLU A 219 7.74 -2.94 -11.29
CA GLU A 219 8.38 -3.15 -9.99
C GLU A 219 7.74 -4.31 -9.24
N LEU A 220 6.41 -4.25 -9.03
CA LEU A 220 5.68 -5.28 -8.31
C LEU A 220 5.78 -6.66 -8.97
N LEU A 221 5.77 -6.70 -10.32
CA LEU A 221 5.96 -7.96 -11.06
C LEU A 221 7.38 -8.51 -10.90
N SER A 222 8.39 -7.65 -10.90
CA SER A 222 9.79 -8.04 -10.70
C SER A 222 10.02 -8.57 -9.29
N VAL A 223 9.44 -7.89 -8.28
CA VAL A 223 9.41 -8.37 -6.89
C VAL A 223 8.73 -9.74 -6.81
N ALA A 224 7.55 -9.91 -7.41
CA ALA A 224 6.85 -11.19 -7.41
C ALA A 224 7.66 -12.33 -8.05
N LYS A 225 8.39 -12.05 -9.15
CA LYS A 225 9.32 -13.01 -9.76
C LYS A 225 10.45 -13.36 -8.80
N ARG A 226 11.06 -12.35 -8.17
CA ARG A 226 12.14 -12.56 -7.21
C ARG A 226 11.68 -13.38 -6.00
N LEU A 227 10.48 -13.13 -5.48
CA LEU A 227 9.91 -13.89 -4.36
C LEU A 227 9.77 -15.39 -4.67
N ASN A 228 9.44 -15.75 -5.91
CA ASN A 228 9.35 -17.15 -6.32
C ASN A 228 10.71 -17.88 -6.30
N GLU A 229 11.81 -17.13 -6.34
CA GLU A 229 13.17 -17.68 -6.22
C GLU A 229 13.62 -17.83 -4.76
N ILE A 230 12.98 -17.10 -3.85
CA ILE A 230 13.30 -17.10 -2.42
C ILE A 230 12.54 -18.23 -1.73
N ASN A 231 13.22 -19.31 -1.46
CA ASN A 231 12.64 -20.47 -0.73
C ASN A 231 12.72 -20.26 0.80
N LYS A 232 12.15 -19.14 1.30
CA LYS A 232 12.14 -18.77 2.72
C LYS A 232 10.87 -17.99 3.05
N PRO A 233 10.38 -18.03 4.31
CA PRO A 233 9.34 -17.11 4.74
C PRO A 233 9.72 -15.66 4.43
N THR A 234 8.86 -14.95 3.71
CA THR A 234 9.15 -13.59 3.25
C THR A 234 8.00 -12.67 3.59
N ILE A 235 8.34 -11.51 4.13
CA ILE A 235 7.41 -10.42 4.41
C ILE A 235 7.69 -9.32 3.38
N VAL A 236 6.70 -8.98 2.55
CA VAL A 236 6.75 -7.81 1.68
C VAL A 236 6.08 -6.65 2.42
N ILE A 237 6.78 -5.54 2.53
CA ILE A 237 6.32 -4.38 3.29
C ILE A 237 6.76 -3.09 2.58
N GLY A 238 5.99 -2.03 2.73
CA GLY A 238 6.30 -0.73 2.14
C GLY A 238 5.05 0.04 1.77
N ASP A 239 5.21 1.05 0.93
CA ASP A 239 4.11 1.78 0.30
C ASP A 239 3.99 1.30 -1.15
N LEU A 240 2.97 0.54 -1.45
CA LEU A 240 2.75 -0.03 -2.78
C LEU A 240 2.17 0.98 -3.77
N ASN A 241 1.88 2.21 -3.33
CA ASN A 241 1.23 3.25 -4.12
C ASN A 241 -0.01 2.74 -4.87
N ASN A 242 -0.77 1.89 -4.16
CA ASN A 242 -1.98 1.28 -4.66
C ASN A 242 -3.00 1.05 -3.54
N VAL A 243 -4.25 0.87 -3.90
CA VAL A 243 -5.29 0.45 -2.95
C VAL A 243 -5.31 -1.08 -2.84
N GLY A 244 -5.67 -1.60 -1.67
CA GLY A 244 -5.61 -3.06 -1.40
C GLY A 244 -6.47 -3.93 -2.33
N TRP A 245 -7.35 -3.33 -3.11
CA TRP A 245 -8.27 -4.02 -4.02
C TRP A 245 -8.01 -3.76 -5.51
N ALA A 246 -6.92 -3.12 -5.92
CA ALA A 246 -6.54 -2.87 -7.32
C ALA A 246 -5.55 -3.89 -7.83
#